data_0926ffd8113eb50d359d33bd824e510e
#
_entry.id   0926ffd8113eb50d359d33bd824e510e
#
_cell.length_a   1.000
_cell.length_b   1.000
_cell.length_c   1.000
_cell.angle_alpha   90.00
_cell.angle_beta   90.00
_cell.angle_gamma   90.00
#
_symmetry.space_group_name_H-M   'P 1'
#
loop_
_entity.id
_entity.type
_entity.pdbx_description
1 polymer ?
#
loop_
_entity_poly.entity_id
_entity_poly.type
_entity_poly.pdbx_seq_one_letter_code
_entity_poly.pdbx_strand_id
1 'polypeptide(L)'
;ASNDVRFLSPDDFDAHEARVCIASGRVLDDPKRPREYSAEQYMKSAEQMAELFADVPDAIDNTRALAQRCNIEMRLGTYFLPAYPVPDDETLDSWIRRQSHDGLKARLEKNPLAPGHTREDYEKRLDFELDTICKMGFPGYFLIVADFIQWGKNHGIPIGPGRGSGAGSLVAWALKITDLDPLPYNLLFERFLNPERVSMPDFDIDFCMDRRDEVIRYVQGKYGRD
;
A
#
# COMPACT_ATOMS: atom_id res chain seq x y z
N ALA A 1 19.45 6.21 27.96
CA ALA A 1 19.70 4.78 28.31
C ALA A 1 18.66 3.87 27.63
N SER A 2 19.07 2.67 27.29
CA SER A 2 18.18 1.61 26.72
C SER A 2 18.67 0.24 27.14
N ASN A 3 17.75 -0.70 27.35
CA ASN A 3 18.07 -2.07 27.76
C ASN A 3 17.80 -3.09 26.65
N ASP A 4 17.53 -2.66 25.41
CA ASP A 4 17.14 -3.55 24.29
C ASP A 4 16.07 -4.58 24.70
N VAL A 5 14.97 -4.10 25.28
CA VAL A 5 13.90 -4.94 25.85
C VAL A 5 13.29 -5.86 24.80
N ARG A 6 13.22 -7.15 25.08
CA ARG A 6 12.66 -8.20 24.20
C ARG A 6 11.46 -8.92 24.80
N PHE A 7 11.32 -8.90 26.14
CA PHE A 7 10.24 -9.54 26.90
C PHE A 7 9.98 -8.76 28.19
N LEU A 8 8.87 -9.07 28.88
CA LEU A 8 8.42 -8.28 30.02
C LEU A 8 9.07 -8.69 31.34
N SER A 9 9.22 -10.01 31.57
CA SER A 9 9.72 -10.59 32.81
C SER A 9 10.97 -11.43 32.55
N PRO A 10 11.91 -11.54 33.51
CA PRO A 10 13.04 -12.48 33.37
C PRO A 10 12.60 -13.92 33.07
N ASP A 11 11.45 -14.34 33.59
CA ASP A 11 10.89 -15.66 33.41
C ASP A 11 10.40 -15.95 31.98
N ASP A 12 10.24 -14.89 31.16
CA ASP A 12 9.81 -15.01 29.76
C ASP A 12 10.97 -15.35 28.80
N PHE A 13 12.20 -15.45 29.30
CA PHE A 13 13.37 -15.67 28.44
C PHE A 13 13.28 -16.98 27.63
N ASP A 14 12.89 -18.08 28.23
CA ASP A 14 12.78 -19.37 27.55
C ASP A 14 11.67 -19.33 26.47
N ALA A 15 10.56 -18.67 26.76
CA ALA A 15 9.50 -18.46 25.77
C ALA A 15 9.95 -17.58 24.60
N HIS A 16 10.76 -16.54 24.88
CA HIS A 16 11.37 -15.71 23.85
C HIS A 16 12.33 -16.50 22.96
N GLU A 17 13.19 -17.34 23.55
CA GLU A 17 14.10 -18.22 22.81
C GLU A 17 13.36 -19.21 21.92
N ALA A 18 12.25 -19.77 22.40
CA ALA A 18 11.36 -20.62 21.59
C ALA A 18 10.79 -19.85 20.38
N ARG A 19 10.33 -18.59 20.58
CA ARG A 19 9.85 -17.72 19.51
C ARG A 19 10.92 -17.42 18.47
N VAL A 20 12.15 -17.16 18.92
CA VAL A 20 13.30 -16.92 18.01
C VAL A 20 13.60 -18.17 17.17
N CYS A 21 13.55 -19.35 17.79
CA CYS A 21 13.73 -20.63 17.09
C CYS A 21 12.65 -20.84 16.02
N ILE A 22 11.38 -20.59 16.34
CA ILE A 22 10.27 -20.68 15.37
C ILE A 22 10.49 -19.73 14.18
N ALA A 23 10.84 -18.46 14.45
CA ALA A 23 11.09 -17.48 13.42
C ALA A 23 12.29 -17.80 12.52
N SER A 24 13.32 -18.46 13.06
CA SER A 24 14.54 -18.83 12.32
C SER A 24 14.52 -20.25 11.74
N GLY A 25 13.42 -21.01 11.92
CA GLY A 25 13.30 -22.40 11.48
C GLY A 25 14.25 -23.36 12.21
N ARG A 26 14.56 -23.08 13.48
CA ARG A 26 15.48 -23.88 14.32
C ARG A 26 14.73 -24.51 15.49
N VAL A 27 15.44 -25.41 16.21
CA VAL A 27 14.94 -26.01 17.44
C VAL A 27 15.78 -25.54 18.64
N LEU A 28 15.19 -25.53 19.84
CA LEU A 28 15.87 -25.07 21.06
C LEU A 28 17.14 -25.87 21.39
N ASP A 29 17.13 -27.18 21.13
CA ASP A 29 18.23 -28.09 21.44
C ASP A 29 19.32 -28.15 20.35
N ASP A 30 19.21 -27.35 19.28
CA ASP A 30 20.24 -27.27 18.26
C ASP A 30 21.51 -26.63 18.84
N PRO A 31 22.64 -27.37 18.96
CA PRO A 31 23.88 -26.85 19.53
C PRO A 31 24.54 -25.77 18.66
N LYS A 32 24.13 -25.67 17.39
CA LYS A 32 24.66 -24.70 16.42
C LYS A 32 23.81 -23.45 16.31
N ARG A 33 22.69 -23.35 17.08
CA ARG A 33 21.88 -22.13 17.00
C ARG A 33 22.61 -20.94 17.59
N PRO A 34 22.55 -19.77 16.98
CA PRO A 34 23.05 -18.54 17.57
C PRO A 34 22.26 -18.23 18.86
N ARG A 35 22.97 -17.81 19.90
CA ARG A 35 22.39 -17.32 21.17
C ARG A 35 22.68 -15.83 21.25
N GLU A 36 21.83 -15.04 20.63
CA GLU A 36 22.03 -13.58 20.50
C GLU A 36 21.39 -12.80 21.65
N TYR A 37 20.54 -13.44 22.43
CA TYR A 37 19.79 -12.82 23.51
C TYR A 37 20.20 -13.37 24.88
N SER A 38 19.95 -12.55 25.90
CA SER A 38 20.19 -12.92 27.30
C SER A 38 18.94 -12.69 28.15
N ALA A 39 18.88 -13.34 29.31
CA ALA A 39 17.81 -13.17 30.28
C ALA A 39 17.73 -11.73 30.85
N GLU A 40 18.78 -10.90 30.62
CA GLU A 40 18.81 -9.52 31.06
C GLU A 40 18.00 -8.54 30.20
N GLN A 41 17.50 -8.96 29.04
CA GLN A 41 16.75 -8.12 28.11
C GLN A 41 15.24 -8.04 28.42
N TYR A 42 14.91 -8.14 29.70
CA TYR A 42 13.54 -7.90 30.20
C TYR A 42 13.29 -6.40 30.47
N MET A 43 12.02 -6.05 30.64
CA MET A 43 11.60 -4.69 30.96
C MET A 43 11.95 -4.35 32.41
N LYS A 44 13.11 -3.71 32.60
CA LYS A 44 13.60 -3.29 33.91
C LYS A 44 12.79 -2.13 34.48
N SER A 45 12.70 -2.05 35.83
CA SER A 45 12.11 -0.90 36.50
C SER A 45 13.01 0.36 36.38
N ALA A 46 12.46 1.52 36.73
CA ALA A 46 13.22 2.76 36.72
C ALA A 46 14.43 2.69 37.68
N GLU A 47 14.25 2.06 38.84
CA GLU A 47 15.30 1.86 39.84
C GLU A 47 16.40 0.94 39.33
N GLN A 48 16.02 -0.19 38.70
CA GLN A 48 16.97 -1.12 38.10
C GLN A 48 17.75 -0.47 36.96
N MET A 49 17.10 0.39 36.14
CA MET A 49 17.78 1.13 35.08
C MET A 49 18.74 2.18 35.68
N ALA A 50 18.35 2.88 36.75
CA ALA A 50 19.22 3.86 37.41
C ALA A 50 20.45 3.17 38.01
N GLU A 51 20.31 2.00 38.61
CA GLU A 51 21.43 1.20 39.13
C GLU A 51 22.34 0.71 37.99
N LEU A 52 21.77 0.21 36.90
CA LEU A 52 22.53 -0.28 35.75
C LEU A 52 23.38 0.80 35.08
N PHE A 53 22.94 2.06 35.11
CA PHE A 53 23.65 3.22 34.54
C PHE A 53 24.18 4.17 35.60
N ALA A 54 24.46 3.66 36.81
CA ALA A 54 24.95 4.50 37.94
C ALA A 54 26.28 5.21 37.66
N ASP A 55 27.12 4.64 36.80
CA ASP A 55 28.37 5.21 36.32
C ASP A 55 28.21 6.29 35.22
N VAL A 56 27.01 6.34 34.60
CA VAL A 56 26.69 7.30 33.52
C VAL A 56 25.29 7.90 33.75
N PRO A 57 25.06 8.66 34.84
CA PRO A 57 23.73 9.17 35.19
C PRO A 57 23.10 10.06 34.12
N ASP A 58 23.90 10.81 33.36
CA ASP A 58 23.43 11.61 32.22
C ASP A 58 22.68 10.79 31.15
N ALA A 59 22.95 9.50 31.05
CA ALA A 59 22.24 8.62 30.11
C ALA A 59 20.77 8.45 30.52
N ILE A 60 20.45 8.45 31.82
CA ILE A 60 19.07 8.41 32.32
C ILE A 60 18.37 9.75 32.07
N ASP A 61 19.03 10.89 32.37
CA ASP A 61 18.47 12.21 32.15
C ASP A 61 18.19 12.47 30.66
N ASN A 62 19.09 12.03 29.78
CA ASN A 62 18.93 12.12 28.35
C ASN A 62 17.74 11.25 27.84
N THR A 63 17.39 10.15 28.51
CA THR A 63 16.20 9.36 28.17
C THR A 63 14.95 10.20 28.35
N ARG A 64 14.83 10.96 29.44
CA ARG A 64 13.70 11.87 29.67
C ARG A 64 13.69 13.02 28.68
N ALA A 65 14.83 13.62 28.40
CA ALA A 65 14.95 14.71 27.43
C ALA A 65 14.56 14.25 26.03
N LEU A 66 14.94 13.02 25.62
CA LEU A 66 14.57 12.44 24.36
C LEU A 66 13.05 12.18 24.28
N ALA A 67 12.46 11.60 25.33
CA ALA A 67 11.01 11.35 25.39
C ALA A 67 10.19 12.66 25.25
N GLN A 68 10.67 13.75 25.88
CA GLN A 68 10.02 15.06 25.74
C GLN A 68 10.13 15.67 24.34
N ARG A 69 11.13 15.28 23.55
CA ARG A 69 11.29 15.71 22.15
C ARG A 69 10.43 14.88 21.17
N CYS A 70 10.08 13.66 21.55
CA CYS A 70 9.22 12.79 20.77
C CYS A 70 7.75 13.17 21.02
N ASN A 71 7.26 14.18 20.30
CA ASN A 71 5.90 14.68 20.41
C ASN A 71 5.22 14.62 19.03
N ILE A 72 4.77 13.43 18.65
CA ILE A 72 4.10 13.19 17.37
C ILE A 72 2.65 12.85 17.64
N GLU A 73 1.74 13.63 17.05
CA GLU A 73 0.32 13.32 16.98
C GLU A 73 0.03 12.57 15.68
N MET A 74 -0.24 11.26 15.79
CA MET A 74 -0.57 10.45 14.64
C MET A 74 -2.06 10.63 14.27
N ARG A 75 -2.32 11.11 13.06
CA ARG A 75 -3.67 11.18 12.49
C ARG A 75 -3.98 9.87 11.78
N LEU A 76 -4.66 8.97 12.47
CA LEU A 76 -5.08 7.68 11.92
C LEU A 76 -6.40 7.82 11.14
N GLY A 77 -6.59 6.98 10.11
CA GLY A 77 -7.83 6.92 9.33
C GLY A 77 -8.01 8.07 8.32
N THR A 78 -6.98 8.88 8.08
CA THR A 78 -7.00 9.93 7.06
C THR A 78 -6.01 9.56 5.94
N TYR A 79 -6.50 9.51 4.71
CA TYR A 79 -5.66 9.27 3.54
C TYR A 79 -5.16 10.61 2.98
N PHE A 80 -3.86 10.73 2.80
CA PHE A 80 -3.21 11.88 2.18
C PHE A 80 -2.74 11.48 0.79
N LEU A 81 -3.54 11.81 -0.22
CA LEU A 81 -3.20 11.58 -1.60
C LEU A 81 -2.67 12.87 -2.23
N PRO A 82 -1.67 12.78 -3.12
CA PRO A 82 -1.26 13.92 -3.91
C PRO A 82 -2.42 14.47 -4.75
N ALA A 83 -2.41 15.77 -5.01
CA ALA A 83 -3.39 16.38 -5.90
C ALA A 83 -3.10 15.97 -7.35
N TYR A 84 -4.08 15.39 -8.03
CA TYR A 84 -4.01 15.18 -9.48
C TYR A 84 -4.47 16.44 -10.20
N PRO A 85 -3.68 16.98 -11.15
CA PRO A 85 -4.07 18.16 -11.90
C PRO A 85 -5.20 17.83 -12.88
N VAL A 86 -6.30 18.55 -12.78
CA VAL A 86 -7.42 18.51 -13.73
C VAL A 86 -7.52 19.87 -14.45
N PRO A 87 -8.14 19.95 -15.66
CA PRO A 87 -8.45 21.22 -16.31
C PRO A 87 -9.30 22.13 -15.41
N ASP A 88 -9.20 23.46 -15.61
CA ASP A 88 -9.84 24.48 -14.74
C ASP A 88 -11.37 24.37 -14.66
N ASP A 89 -12.00 23.80 -15.68
CA ASP A 89 -13.45 23.59 -15.80
C ASP A 89 -13.93 22.22 -15.31
N GLU A 90 -13.02 21.39 -14.78
CA GLU A 90 -13.29 20.01 -14.36
C GLU A 90 -13.04 19.79 -12.88
N THR A 91 -13.75 18.82 -12.30
CA THR A 91 -13.46 18.23 -11.01
C THR A 91 -12.78 16.86 -11.20
N LEU A 92 -12.20 16.30 -10.15
CA LEU A 92 -11.68 14.92 -10.20
C LEU A 92 -12.76 13.93 -10.63
N ASP A 93 -13.99 14.11 -10.16
CA ASP A 93 -15.13 13.23 -10.44
C ASP A 93 -15.58 13.34 -11.90
N SER A 94 -15.72 14.56 -12.44
CA SER A 94 -16.10 14.76 -13.84
C SER A 94 -15.01 14.28 -14.78
N TRP A 95 -13.73 14.53 -14.41
CA TRP A 95 -12.59 14.14 -15.22
C TRP A 95 -12.43 12.62 -15.32
N ILE A 96 -12.49 11.88 -14.19
CA ILE A 96 -12.39 10.42 -14.23
C ILE A 96 -13.54 9.80 -15.02
N ARG A 97 -14.77 10.32 -14.89
CA ARG A 97 -15.92 9.84 -15.67
C ARG A 97 -15.67 10.01 -17.16
N ARG A 98 -15.30 11.20 -17.60
CA ARG A 98 -15.00 11.48 -19.00
C ARG A 98 -13.89 10.57 -19.54
N GLN A 99 -12.75 10.49 -18.83
CA GLN A 99 -11.62 9.66 -19.25
C GLN A 99 -11.99 8.17 -19.30
N SER A 100 -12.83 7.69 -18.39
CA SER A 100 -13.27 6.30 -18.36
C SER A 100 -14.25 5.97 -19.49
N HIS A 101 -15.21 6.83 -19.78
CA HIS A 101 -16.13 6.63 -20.92
C HIS A 101 -15.40 6.66 -22.27
N ASP A 102 -14.49 7.63 -22.46
CA ASP A 102 -13.66 7.70 -23.67
C ASP A 102 -12.76 6.47 -23.80
N GLY A 103 -12.17 6.05 -22.68
CA GLY A 103 -11.34 4.83 -22.61
C GLY A 103 -12.12 3.56 -22.90
N LEU A 104 -13.31 3.39 -22.33
CA LEU A 104 -14.19 2.25 -22.62
C LEU A 104 -14.56 2.20 -24.10
N LYS A 105 -14.97 3.32 -24.69
CA LYS A 105 -15.26 3.40 -26.13
C LYS A 105 -14.07 2.94 -26.96
N ALA A 106 -12.87 3.45 -26.67
CA ALA A 106 -11.65 3.08 -27.39
C ALA A 106 -11.26 1.59 -27.20
N ARG A 107 -11.55 1.00 -26.04
CA ARG A 107 -11.35 -0.44 -25.78
C ARG A 107 -12.32 -1.28 -26.59
N LEU A 108 -13.61 -0.93 -26.59
CA LEU A 108 -14.67 -1.68 -27.31
C LEU A 108 -14.57 -1.55 -28.84
N GLU A 109 -13.88 -0.53 -29.36
CA GLU A 109 -13.55 -0.45 -30.79
C GLU A 109 -12.49 -1.47 -31.23
N LYS A 110 -11.64 -1.91 -30.30
CA LYS A 110 -10.51 -2.81 -30.58
C LYS A 110 -10.71 -4.23 -30.08
N ASN A 111 -11.62 -4.43 -29.15
CA ASN A 111 -11.86 -5.73 -28.52
C ASN A 111 -13.33 -6.13 -28.72
N PRO A 112 -13.63 -7.41 -28.97
CA PRO A 112 -15.00 -7.90 -29.02
C PRO A 112 -15.66 -7.77 -27.64
N LEU A 113 -16.97 -7.64 -27.63
CA LEU A 113 -17.76 -7.73 -26.40
C LEU A 113 -17.62 -9.12 -25.77
N ALA A 114 -17.65 -9.19 -24.46
CA ALA A 114 -17.68 -10.46 -23.74
C ALA A 114 -18.92 -11.29 -24.17
N PRO A 115 -18.80 -12.61 -24.29
CA PRO A 115 -19.93 -13.48 -24.64
C PRO A 115 -21.12 -13.26 -23.68
N GLY A 116 -22.29 -13.03 -24.23
CA GLY A 116 -23.51 -12.80 -23.45
C GLY A 116 -23.68 -11.40 -22.87
N HIS A 117 -22.76 -10.48 -23.16
CA HIS A 117 -22.84 -9.09 -22.72
C HIS A 117 -23.10 -8.13 -23.88
N THR A 118 -23.84 -7.07 -23.60
CA THR A 118 -24.13 -5.97 -24.51
C THR A 118 -23.24 -4.75 -24.18
N ARG A 119 -23.18 -3.77 -25.08
CA ARG A 119 -22.52 -2.49 -24.79
C ARG A 119 -23.16 -1.79 -23.59
N GLU A 120 -24.48 -1.89 -23.46
CA GLU A 120 -25.21 -1.32 -22.33
C GLU A 120 -24.79 -1.92 -20.97
N ASP A 121 -24.47 -3.24 -20.95
CA ASP A 121 -23.98 -3.89 -19.73
C ASP A 121 -22.61 -3.33 -19.30
N TYR A 122 -21.73 -3.04 -20.27
CA TYR A 122 -20.45 -2.39 -20.00
C TYR A 122 -20.64 -0.96 -19.45
N GLU A 123 -21.53 -0.18 -20.08
CA GLU A 123 -21.80 1.21 -19.66
C GLU A 123 -22.40 1.24 -18.23
N LYS A 124 -23.38 0.39 -17.93
CA LYS A 124 -23.96 0.26 -16.60
C LYS A 124 -22.93 -0.16 -15.55
N ARG A 125 -22.08 -1.11 -15.89
CA ARG A 125 -21.02 -1.56 -14.98
C ARG A 125 -19.98 -0.45 -14.74
N LEU A 126 -19.61 0.29 -15.79
CA LEU A 126 -18.69 1.43 -15.67
C LEU A 126 -19.25 2.50 -14.75
N ASP A 127 -20.51 2.89 -14.96
CA ASP A 127 -21.17 3.93 -14.14
C ASP A 127 -21.29 3.51 -12.67
N PHE A 128 -21.65 2.26 -12.41
CA PHE A 128 -21.70 1.69 -11.07
C PHE A 128 -20.34 1.77 -10.36
N GLU A 129 -19.26 1.39 -11.05
CA GLU A 129 -17.91 1.47 -10.48
C GLU A 129 -17.47 2.91 -10.24
N LEU A 130 -17.75 3.83 -11.20
CA LEU A 130 -17.45 5.25 -11.08
C LEU A 130 -18.18 5.90 -9.91
N ASP A 131 -19.47 5.58 -9.71
CA ASP A 131 -20.25 6.07 -8.57
C ASP A 131 -19.63 5.63 -7.25
N THR A 132 -19.19 4.39 -7.16
CA THR A 132 -18.52 3.86 -5.97
C THR A 132 -17.16 4.52 -5.73
N ILE A 133 -16.33 4.66 -6.77
CA ILE A 133 -15.00 5.29 -6.70
C ILE A 133 -15.11 6.74 -6.25
N CYS A 134 -16.04 7.52 -6.85
CA CYS A 134 -16.26 8.92 -6.49
C CYS A 134 -16.81 9.05 -5.08
N LYS A 135 -17.82 8.25 -4.70
CA LYS A 135 -18.41 8.26 -3.36
C LYS A 135 -17.39 7.95 -2.26
N MET A 136 -16.44 7.06 -2.53
CA MET A 136 -15.38 6.69 -1.59
C MET A 136 -14.17 7.65 -1.60
N GLY A 137 -14.14 8.65 -2.51
CA GLY A 137 -13.10 9.68 -2.57
C GLY A 137 -11.80 9.24 -3.22
N PHE A 138 -11.81 8.23 -4.10
CA PHE A 138 -10.63 7.69 -4.75
C PHE A 138 -10.44 8.04 -6.25
N PRO A 139 -11.14 9.01 -6.85
CA PRO A 139 -10.94 9.33 -8.27
C PRO A 139 -9.49 9.78 -8.54
N GLY A 140 -8.90 10.59 -7.65
CA GLY A 140 -7.51 11.02 -7.76
C GLY A 140 -6.51 9.87 -7.74
N TYR A 141 -6.75 8.86 -6.90
CA TYR A 141 -5.91 7.67 -6.85
C TYR A 141 -5.88 6.91 -8.18
N PHE A 142 -7.06 6.64 -8.76
CA PHE A 142 -7.15 5.99 -10.07
C PHE A 142 -6.47 6.79 -11.19
N LEU A 143 -6.64 8.11 -11.19
CA LEU A 143 -6.03 9.00 -12.18
C LEU A 143 -4.50 9.03 -12.06
N ILE A 144 -3.95 9.07 -10.85
CA ILE A 144 -2.50 9.01 -10.59
C ILE A 144 -1.95 7.67 -11.09
N VAL A 145 -2.61 6.56 -10.77
CA VAL A 145 -2.18 5.22 -11.20
C VAL A 145 -2.21 5.10 -12.72
N ALA A 146 -3.28 5.57 -13.36
CA ALA A 146 -3.39 5.58 -14.81
C ALA A 146 -2.28 6.42 -15.46
N ASP A 147 -1.97 7.58 -14.88
CA ASP A 147 -0.96 8.50 -15.39
C ASP A 147 0.43 7.86 -15.46
N PHE A 148 0.93 7.32 -14.36
CA PHE A 148 2.29 6.77 -14.36
C PHE A 148 2.39 5.46 -15.16
N ILE A 149 1.31 4.66 -15.24
CA ILE A 149 1.27 3.49 -16.12
C ILE A 149 1.33 3.93 -17.59
N GLN A 150 0.53 4.94 -17.99
CA GLN A 150 0.57 5.45 -19.36
C GLN A 150 1.91 6.10 -19.67
N TRP A 151 2.50 6.82 -18.71
CA TRP A 151 3.84 7.36 -18.87
C TRP A 151 4.86 6.25 -19.16
N GLY A 152 4.85 5.18 -18.37
CA GLY A 152 5.72 4.02 -18.58
C GLY A 152 5.51 3.34 -19.93
N LYS A 153 4.25 3.07 -20.31
CA LYS A 153 3.89 2.48 -21.62
C LYS A 153 4.37 3.37 -22.77
N ASN A 154 4.22 4.70 -22.68
CA ASN A 154 4.64 5.66 -23.70
C ASN A 154 6.18 5.77 -23.81
N HIS A 155 6.92 5.41 -22.76
CA HIS A 155 8.38 5.36 -22.77
C HIS A 155 8.92 3.95 -23.08
N GLY A 156 8.07 3.04 -23.54
CA GLY A 156 8.45 1.67 -23.91
C GLY A 156 8.93 0.82 -22.73
N ILE A 157 8.45 1.11 -21.51
CA ILE A 157 8.72 0.29 -20.33
C ILE A 157 7.67 -0.82 -20.30
N PRO A 158 8.08 -2.11 -20.32
CA PRO A 158 7.14 -3.23 -20.19
C PRO A 158 6.43 -3.18 -18.83
N ILE A 159 5.09 -3.27 -18.88
CA ILE A 159 4.22 -3.26 -17.71
C ILE A 159 3.28 -4.46 -17.83
N GLY A 160 3.09 -5.19 -16.74
CA GLY A 160 2.20 -6.33 -16.68
C GLY A 160 0.73 -5.95 -16.91
N PRO A 161 -0.13 -6.93 -17.28
CA PRO A 161 -1.53 -6.68 -17.64
C PRO A 161 -2.42 -6.34 -16.44
N GLY A 162 -1.88 -6.36 -15.24
CA GLY A 162 -2.59 -6.24 -13.97
C GLY A 162 -2.83 -7.59 -13.31
N ARG A 163 -2.92 -7.60 -11.99
CA ARG A 163 -3.16 -8.79 -11.15
C ARG A 163 -3.92 -8.41 -9.88
N GLY A 164 -4.22 -9.40 -9.06
CA GLY A 164 -4.94 -9.19 -7.80
C GLY A 164 -6.38 -8.73 -8.01
N SER A 165 -6.95 -8.06 -7.03
CA SER A 165 -8.34 -7.61 -7.04
C SER A 165 -8.60 -6.47 -8.01
N GLY A 166 -7.59 -5.65 -8.32
CA GLY A 166 -7.70 -4.54 -9.28
C GLY A 166 -8.05 -4.97 -10.70
N ALA A 167 -7.74 -6.22 -11.08
CA ALA A 167 -8.16 -6.81 -12.35
C ALA A 167 -9.69 -6.94 -12.49
N GLY A 168 -10.44 -6.86 -11.39
CA GLY A 168 -11.91 -6.88 -11.40
C GLY A 168 -12.57 -5.54 -11.73
N SER A 169 -11.80 -4.46 -11.91
CA SER A 169 -12.32 -3.13 -12.21
C SER A 169 -12.39 -2.85 -13.70
N LEU A 170 -13.59 -2.56 -14.20
CA LEU A 170 -13.81 -2.11 -15.58
C LEU A 170 -13.28 -0.67 -15.79
N VAL A 171 -13.36 0.19 -14.78
CA VAL A 171 -12.74 1.52 -14.79
C VAL A 171 -11.22 1.40 -14.96
N ALA A 172 -10.57 0.46 -14.26
CA ALA A 172 -9.13 0.22 -14.41
C ALA A 172 -8.78 -0.24 -15.83
N TRP A 173 -9.60 -1.09 -16.44
CA TRP A 173 -9.42 -1.51 -17.83
C TRP A 173 -9.65 -0.36 -18.82
N ALA A 174 -10.69 0.45 -18.63
CA ALA A 174 -10.98 1.62 -19.46
C ALA A 174 -9.84 2.65 -19.40
N LEU A 175 -9.30 2.94 -18.20
CA LEU A 175 -8.18 3.85 -17.98
C LEU A 175 -6.82 3.24 -18.36
N LYS A 176 -6.78 2.01 -18.89
CA LYS A 176 -5.56 1.28 -19.28
C LYS A 176 -4.59 1.03 -18.11
N ILE A 177 -5.09 1.00 -16.89
CA ILE A 177 -4.37 0.53 -15.71
C ILE A 177 -4.15 -0.98 -15.87
N THR A 178 -5.22 -1.72 -16.20
CA THR A 178 -5.16 -3.15 -16.53
C THR A 178 -5.38 -3.38 -18.02
N ASP A 179 -4.91 -4.52 -18.54
CA ASP A 179 -5.12 -4.93 -19.92
C ASP A 179 -6.08 -6.13 -20.03
N LEU A 180 -6.71 -6.52 -18.91
CA LEU A 180 -7.70 -7.59 -18.81
C LEU A 180 -9.11 -6.99 -18.73
N ASP A 181 -10.01 -7.41 -19.63
CA ASP A 181 -11.45 -7.16 -19.51
C ASP A 181 -12.04 -8.03 -18.41
N PRO A 182 -12.65 -7.46 -17.35
CA PRO A 182 -13.18 -8.25 -16.23
C PRO A 182 -14.47 -9.02 -16.54
N LEU A 183 -15.26 -8.61 -17.55
CA LEU A 183 -16.58 -9.17 -17.80
C LEU A 183 -16.54 -10.63 -18.28
N PRO A 184 -15.68 -11.03 -19.24
CA PRO A 184 -15.60 -12.43 -19.70
C PRO A 184 -15.30 -13.44 -18.60
N TYR A 185 -14.66 -12.98 -17.52
CA TYR A 185 -14.23 -13.80 -16.39
C TYR A 185 -15.11 -13.65 -15.15
N ASN A 186 -16.20 -12.89 -15.25
CA ASN A 186 -17.10 -12.60 -14.12
C ASN A 186 -16.37 -12.09 -12.88
N LEU A 187 -15.35 -11.23 -13.06
CA LEU A 187 -14.61 -10.66 -11.94
C LEU A 187 -15.44 -9.60 -11.22
N LEU A 188 -15.46 -9.69 -9.89
CA LEU A 188 -16.25 -8.81 -9.03
C LEU A 188 -15.45 -7.58 -8.64
N PHE A 189 -15.99 -6.40 -8.93
CA PHE A 189 -15.42 -5.12 -8.50
C PHE A 189 -15.43 -4.94 -6.97
N GLU A 190 -16.44 -5.48 -6.30
CA GLU A 190 -16.62 -5.40 -4.86
C GLU A 190 -15.49 -6.11 -4.07
N ARG A 191 -14.71 -6.96 -4.71
CA ARG A 191 -13.49 -7.55 -4.12
C ARG A 191 -12.34 -6.57 -4.11
N PHE A 192 -12.35 -5.60 -5.02
CA PHE A 192 -11.33 -4.55 -5.13
C PHE A 192 -11.71 -3.32 -4.29
N LEU A 193 -12.95 -2.82 -4.44
CA LEU A 193 -13.43 -1.65 -3.73
C LEU A 193 -14.85 -1.90 -3.24
N ASN A 194 -15.05 -1.83 -1.92
CA ASN A 194 -16.34 -2.05 -1.28
C ASN A 194 -16.60 -0.97 -0.22
N PRO A 195 -17.70 -0.20 -0.33
CA PRO A 195 -18.05 0.82 0.64
C PRO A 195 -18.23 0.31 2.08
N GLU A 196 -18.57 -0.97 2.26
CA GLU A 196 -18.71 -1.60 3.58
C GLU A 196 -17.35 -1.92 4.22
N ARG A 197 -16.29 -1.96 3.42
CA ARG A 197 -14.94 -2.26 3.85
C ARG A 197 -14.06 -1.04 3.65
N VAL A 198 -13.96 -0.21 4.70
CA VAL A 198 -13.18 1.04 4.67
C VAL A 198 -11.69 0.71 4.58
N SER A 199 -11.20 0.45 3.37
CA SER A 199 -9.78 0.32 3.07
C SER A 199 -9.48 1.03 1.76
N MET A 200 -8.29 1.62 1.68
CA MET A 200 -7.79 2.20 0.43
C MET A 200 -7.64 1.09 -0.61
N PRO A 201 -8.08 1.30 -1.87
CA PRO A 201 -7.80 0.35 -2.96
C PRO A 201 -6.29 0.19 -3.17
N ASP A 202 -5.86 -1.01 -3.54
CA ASP A 202 -4.46 -1.33 -3.81
C ASP A 202 -4.31 -1.99 -5.18
N PHE A 203 -3.58 -1.32 -6.09
CA PHE A 203 -3.24 -1.87 -7.39
C PHE A 203 -1.87 -2.55 -7.35
N ASP A 204 -1.86 -3.84 -7.59
CA ASP A 204 -0.64 -4.61 -7.84
C ASP A 204 -0.17 -4.42 -9.29
N ILE A 205 0.94 -3.73 -9.50
CA ILE A 205 1.46 -3.39 -10.82
C ILE A 205 2.88 -3.91 -10.98
N ASP A 206 3.09 -4.73 -12.01
CA ASP A 206 4.40 -5.29 -12.32
C ASP A 206 5.09 -4.46 -13.40
N PHE A 207 6.25 -3.91 -13.08
CA PHE A 207 7.12 -3.19 -14.01
C PHE A 207 8.36 -4.00 -14.35
N CYS A 208 8.89 -3.81 -15.56
CA CYS A 208 10.21 -4.32 -15.92
C CYS A 208 11.23 -3.90 -14.86
N MET A 209 11.92 -4.87 -14.28
CA MET A 209 12.87 -4.66 -13.18
C MET A 209 13.97 -3.68 -13.55
N ASP A 210 14.49 -3.73 -14.78
CA ASP A 210 15.60 -2.91 -15.24
C ASP A 210 15.24 -1.41 -15.32
N ARG A 211 13.96 -1.10 -15.57
CA ARG A 211 13.51 0.27 -15.82
C ARG A 211 12.45 0.78 -14.83
N ARG A 212 12.10 0.01 -13.80
CA ARG A 212 11.15 0.41 -12.76
C ARG A 212 11.51 1.74 -12.11
N ASP A 213 12.80 1.96 -11.87
CA ASP A 213 13.29 3.17 -11.21
C ASP A 213 13.04 4.46 -12.03
N GLU A 214 12.85 4.35 -13.35
CA GLU A 214 12.45 5.49 -14.19
C GLU A 214 11.02 5.93 -13.86
N VAL A 215 10.11 4.96 -13.68
CA VAL A 215 8.72 5.23 -13.29
C VAL A 215 8.66 5.83 -11.89
N ILE A 216 9.43 5.29 -10.94
CA ILE A 216 9.50 5.83 -9.57
C ILE A 216 9.97 7.28 -9.59
N ARG A 217 11.02 7.61 -10.37
CA ARG A 217 11.50 8.99 -10.52
C ARG A 217 10.46 9.92 -11.15
N TYR A 218 9.70 9.42 -12.13
CA TYR A 218 8.60 10.18 -12.71
C TYR A 218 7.54 10.53 -11.67
N VAL A 219 7.07 9.54 -10.89
CA VAL A 219 6.08 9.72 -9.84
C VAL A 219 6.59 10.72 -8.78
N GLN A 220 7.81 10.54 -8.30
CA GLN A 220 8.43 11.44 -7.33
C GLN A 220 8.57 12.88 -7.87
N GLY A 221 8.92 13.03 -9.14
CA GLY A 221 9.05 14.36 -9.77
C GLY A 221 7.73 15.07 -9.98
N LYS A 222 6.65 14.33 -10.22
CA LYS A 222 5.32 14.89 -10.51
C LYS A 222 4.44 15.06 -9.28
N TYR A 223 4.51 14.13 -8.34
CA TYR A 223 3.59 14.04 -7.20
C TYR A 223 4.25 14.26 -5.83
N GLY A 224 5.57 14.39 -5.78
CA GLY A 224 6.33 14.58 -4.56
C GLY A 224 7.10 13.32 -4.13
N ARG A 225 7.96 13.50 -3.12
CA ARG A 225 8.81 12.42 -2.58
C ARG A 225 8.35 11.91 -1.23
N ASP A 226 7.41 12.62 -0.60
CA ASP A 226 6.93 12.39 0.78
C ASP A 226 5.53 11.78 0.76
#